data_465c8302b5313bb5986ea22478c8c955
#
_entry.id   465c8302b5313bb5986ea22478c8c955
#
_cell.length_a   1.000
_cell.length_b   1.000
_cell.length_c   1.000
_cell.angle_alpha   90.00
_cell.angle_beta   90.00
_cell.angle_gamma   90.00
#
_symmetry.space_group_name_H-M   'P 1'
#
loop_
_entity.id
_entity.type
_entity.pdbx_description
1 polymer ?
#
loop_
_entity_poly.entity_id
_entity_poly.type
_entity_poly.pdbx_seq_one_letter_code
_entity_poly.pdbx_strand_id
1 'polypeptide(L)'
;MGDTKILCNASIEDKVPPFLRNTGTGWINAEYSMLPRSTQQRKIRDASRGKIDGRSQEIQRLIGRAIRSVIDLEKLGERTIWIDCDVIQADGGTRTASITGAFVAVLDAINKLHKDKVIKHMPVRNFVSAISVGIVDGEYLLDLCYEEDSKAQVDMNYLCF
;
A
#
# COMPACT_ATOMS: atom_id res chain seq x y z
N MET A 1 -7.44 5.36 -10.96
CA MET A 1 -6.12 5.62 -11.56
C MET A 1 -6.08 4.83 -12.86
N GLY A 2 -6.45 5.47 -13.94
CA GLY A 2 -6.60 4.83 -15.23
C GLY A 2 -7.44 3.55 -15.15
N ASP A 3 -7.04 2.53 -15.88
CA ASP A 3 -7.65 1.19 -15.83
C ASP A 3 -7.08 0.29 -14.72
N THR A 4 -6.18 0.79 -13.89
CA THR A 4 -5.63 0.04 -12.75
C THR A 4 -6.72 -0.19 -11.69
N LYS A 5 -6.89 -1.46 -11.29
CA LYS A 5 -7.82 -1.91 -10.26
C LYS A 5 -7.09 -2.73 -9.21
N ILE A 6 -7.20 -2.29 -7.97
CA ILE A 6 -6.56 -2.94 -6.81
C ILE A 6 -7.60 -3.16 -5.72
N LEU A 7 -7.59 -4.35 -5.15
CA LEU A 7 -8.31 -4.65 -3.92
C LEU A 7 -7.36 -4.44 -2.76
N CYS A 8 -7.72 -3.53 -1.84
CA CYS A 8 -6.98 -3.30 -0.61
C CYS A 8 -7.87 -3.61 0.58
N ASN A 9 -7.34 -4.38 1.52
CA ASN A 9 -8.01 -4.65 2.79
C ASN A 9 -7.03 -4.52 3.96
N ALA A 10 -7.57 -4.39 5.18
CA ALA A 10 -6.79 -4.29 6.41
C ALA A 10 -7.36 -5.25 7.45
N SER A 11 -6.50 -6.12 7.98
CA SER A 11 -6.81 -7.06 9.06
C SER A 11 -6.09 -6.63 10.34
N ILE A 12 -6.74 -6.79 11.50
CA ILE A 12 -6.19 -6.39 12.79
C ILE A 12 -5.94 -7.64 13.62
N GLU A 13 -4.74 -7.73 14.21
CA GLU A 13 -4.37 -8.77 15.17
C GLU A 13 -3.97 -8.12 16.50
N ASP A 14 -4.46 -8.67 17.62
CA ASP A 14 -4.09 -8.23 19.00
C ASP A 14 -2.75 -8.82 19.43
N LYS A 15 -1.75 -8.71 18.56
CA LYS A 15 -0.36 -9.10 18.82
C LYS A 15 0.58 -8.24 17.98
N VAL A 16 1.82 -8.12 18.45
CA VAL A 16 2.89 -7.43 17.73
C VAL A 16 4.05 -8.38 17.44
N PRO A 17 4.91 -8.06 16.47
CA PRO A 17 6.16 -8.79 16.25
C PRO A 17 7.00 -8.90 17.52
N PRO A 18 7.85 -9.94 17.68
CA PRO A 18 8.62 -10.16 18.89
C PRO A 18 9.44 -8.96 19.37
N PHE A 19 9.98 -8.16 18.44
CA PHE A 19 10.80 -6.98 18.77
C PHE A 19 10.01 -5.80 19.35
N LEU A 20 8.66 -5.81 19.30
CA LEU A 20 7.78 -4.78 19.86
C LEU A 20 7.00 -5.25 21.10
N ARG A 21 7.20 -6.46 21.56
CA ARG A 21 6.51 -6.96 22.75
C ARG A 21 6.86 -6.14 23.98
N ASN A 22 5.85 -5.78 24.75
CA ASN A 22 5.96 -4.97 25.98
C ASN A 22 6.49 -3.54 25.74
N THR A 23 6.41 -3.02 24.52
CA THR A 23 6.77 -1.62 24.21
C THR A 23 5.57 -0.68 24.22
N GLY A 24 4.35 -1.23 24.22
CA GLY A 24 3.12 -0.47 24.07
C GLY A 24 2.88 0.07 22.63
N THR A 25 3.74 -0.30 21.68
CA THR A 25 3.73 0.22 20.31
C THR A 25 3.14 -0.82 19.35
N GLY A 26 2.25 -0.39 18.47
CA GLY A 26 1.68 -1.22 17.42
C GLY A 26 2.60 -1.34 16.20
N TRP A 27 2.15 -2.12 15.21
CA TRP A 27 2.87 -2.30 13.96
C TRP A 27 1.91 -2.30 12.77
N ILE A 28 2.45 -1.96 11.60
CA ILE A 28 1.74 -2.06 10.33
C ILE A 28 2.64 -2.80 9.34
N ASN A 29 2.13 -3.88 8.79
CA ASN A 29 2.76 -4.64 7.72
C ASN A 29 1.92 -4.54 6.45
N ALA A 30 2.57 -4.66 5.30
CA ALA A 30 1.88 -4.62 4.02
C ALA A 30 2.38 -5.73 3.11
N GLU A 31 1.45 -6.38 2.45
CA GLU A 31 1.68 -7.33 1.37
C GLU A 31 1.14 -6.78 0.05
N TYR A 32 1.81 -7.11 -1.03
CA TYR A 32 1.42 -6.70 -2.37
C TYR A 32 1.58 -7.87 -3.32
N SER A 33 0.55 -8.15 -4.08
CA SER A 33 0.54 -9.23 -5.05
C SER A 33 -0.16 -8.80 -6.34
N MET A 34 0.27 -9.38 -7.44
CA MET A 34 -0.41 -9.22 -8.73
C MET A 34 -1.09 -10.53 -9.12
N LEU A 35 -2.39 -10.49 -9.42
CA LEU A 35 -3.08 -11.66 -9.96
C LEU A 35 -2.43 -12.09 -11.30
N PRO A 36 -2.40 -13.38 -11.62
CA PRO A 36 -1.75 -13.86 -12.84
C PRO A 36 -2.19 -13.17 -14.13
N ARG A 37 -3.46 -12.78 -14.21
CA ARG A 37 -4.04 -12.10 -15.38
C ARG A 37 -4.30 -10.60 -15.16
N SER A 38 -3.68 -10.00 -14.16
CA SER A 38 -3.72 -8.54 -13.98
C SER A 38 -2.97 -7.79 -15.10
N THR A 39 -2.09 -8.48 -15.83
CA THR A 39 -1.31 -7.95 -16.95
C THR A 39 -1.68 -8.66 -18.26
N GLN A 40 -1.36 -8.05 -19.40
CA GLN A 40 -1.60 -8.62 -20.74
C GLN A 40 -0.98 -10.01 -20.89
N GLN A 41 0.25 -10.19 -20.42
CA GLN A 41 0.90 -11.49 -20.34
C GLN A 41 0.72 -12.10 -18.95
N ARG A 42 0.37 -13.40 -18.89
CA ARG A 42 0.16 -14.09 -17.61
C ARG A 42 1.44 -14.14 -16.79
N LYS A 43 1.39 -13.63 -15.55
CA LYS A 43 2.47 -13.77 -14.57
C LYS A 43 2.36 -15.09 -13.79
N ILE A 44 3.49 -15.65 -13.41
CA ILE A 44 3.53 -16.79 -12.50
C ILE A 44 3.31 -16.27 -11.08
N ARG A 45 2.50 -16.98 -10.27
CA ARG A 45 2.30 -16.61 -8.86
C ARG A 45 3.61 -16.75 -8.07
N ASP A 46 3.86 -15.83 -7.15
CA ASP A 46 5.06 -15.87 -6.30
C ASP A 46 5.09 -17.16 -5.45
N ALA A 47 3.95 -17.63 -4.96
CA ALA A 47 3.84 -18.92 -4.26
C ALA A 47 4.32 -20.10 -5.12
N SER A 48 4.06 -20.09 -6.43
CA SER A 48 4.53 -21.13 -7.36
C SER A 48 6.03 -21.01 -7.67
N ARG A 49 6.61 -19.85 -7.46
CA ARG A 49 8.08 -19.62 -7.62
C ARG A 49 8.86 -19.97 -6.37
N GLY A 50 8.20 -20.17 -5.23
CA GLY A 50 8.84 -20.39 -3.93
C GLY A 50 9.56 -19.17 -3.36
N LYS A 51 9.42 -17.99 -3.99
CA LYS A 51 9.99 -16.72 -3.51
C LYS A 51 9.16 -15.54 -4.00
N ILE A 52 9.09 -14.50 -3.17
CA ILE A 52 8.47 -13.23 -3.55
C ILE A 52 9.40 -12.50 -4.54
N ASP A 53 8.81 -11.93 -5.59
CA ASP A 53 9.53 -11.12 -6.56
C ASP A 53 10.12 -9.85 -5.91
N GLY A 54 11.31 -9.43 -6.33
CA GLY A 54 12.00 -8.27 -5.79
C GLY A 54 11.20 -6.97 -5.92
N ARG A 55 10.45 -6.80 -7.02
CA ARG A 55 9.53 -5.69 -7.22
C ARG A 55 8.39 -5.72 -6.18
N SER A 56 7.78 -6.88 -5.96
CA SER A 56 6.72 -7.02 -4.95
C SER A 56 7.23 -6.68 -3.56
N GLN A 57 8.43 -7.14 -3.19
CA GLN A 57 9.07 -6.80 -1.91
C GLN A 57 9.34 -5.30 -1.76
N GLU A 58 9.82 -4.64 -2.82
CA GLU A 58 10.05 -3.19 -2.82
C GLU A 58 8.74 -2.44 -2.57
N ILE A 59 7.66 -2.80 -3.28
CA ILE A 59 6.35 -2.16 -3.17
C ILE A 59 5.74 -2.38 -1.78
N GLN A 60 5.80 -3.59 -1.23
CA GLN A 60 5.36 -3.89 0.14
C GLN A 60 6.04 -2.96 1.16
N ARG A 61 7.36 -2.80 1.04
CA ARG A 61 8.13 -1.92 1.94
C ARG A 61 7.75 -0.45 1.75
N LEU A 62 7.48 -0.03 0.53
CA LEU A 62 7.05 1.34 0.22
C LEU A 62 5.68 1.63 0.84
N ILE A 63 4.68 0.76 0.62
CA ILE A 63 3.34 0.90 1.21
C ILE A 63 3.46 0.97 2.74
N GLY A 64 4.13 0.00 3.36
CA GLY A 64 4.28 -0.05 4.80
C GLY A 64 4.93 1.21 5.38
N ARG A 65 5.97 1.78 4.73
CA ARG A 65 6.61 3.03 5.16
C ARG A 65 5.67 4.23 5.02
N ALA A 66 4.98 4.35 3.89
CA ALA A 66 4.03 5.44 3.65
C ALA A 66 2.92 5.46 4.71
N ILE A 67 2.31 4.31 5.00
CA ILE A 67 1.23 4.24 5.99
C ILE A 67 1.75 4.48 7.42
N ARG A 68 2.90 3.91 7.79
CA ARG A 68 3.49 4.13 9.13
C ARG A 68 3.86 5.59 9.39
N SER A 69 4.20 6.37 8.36
CA SER A 69 4.55 7.79 8.54
C SER A 69 3.37 8.67 8.98
N VAL A 70 2.14 8.25 8.68
CA VAL A 70 0.91 9.00 9.00
C VAL A 70 0.11 8.42 10.16
N ILE A 71 0.54 7.30 10.73
CA ILE A 71 -0.13 6.64 11.85
C ILE A 71 0.74 6.72 13.13
N ASP A 72 0.13 7.08 14.23
CA ASP A 72 0.72 7.06 15.56
C ASP A 72 0.65 5.63 16.13
N LEU A 73 1.76 4.90 16.02
CA LEU A 73 1.82 3.50 16.42
C LEU A 73 1.69 3.28 17.92
N GLU A 74 2.04 4.27 18.75
CA GLU A 74 1.86 4.20 20.20
C GLU A 74 0.36 4.27 20.56
N LYS A 75 -0.40 5.15 19.89
CA LYS A 75 -1.85 5.22 20.11
C LYS A 75 -2.61 4.01 19.57
N LEU A 76 -2.03 3.28 18.63
CA LEU A 76 -2.58 2.00 18.15
C LEU A 76 -2.49 0.92 19.25
N GLY A 77 -1.48 1.00 20.13
CA GLY A 77 -1.16 -0.01 21.14
C GLY A 77 -0.63 -1.30 20.50
N GLU A 78 -0.35 -2.32 21.30
CA GLU A 78 0.26 -3.58 20.84
C GLU A 78 -0.65 -4.40 19.91
N ARG A 79 -0.91 -3.85 18.73
CA ARG A 79 -1.68 -4.49 17.65
C ARG A 79 -0.91 -4.41 16.34
N THR A 80 -1.11 -5.40 15.49
CA THR A 80 -0.61 -5.37 14.11
C THR A 80 -1.76 -5.16 13.15
N ILE A 81 -1.63 -4.19 12.25
CA ILE A 81 -2.50 -4.06 11.08
C ILE A 81 -1.76 -4.69 9.90
N TRP A 82 -2.37 -5.69 9.31
CA TRP A 82 -1.95 -6.30 8.05
C TRP A 82 -2.70 -5.66 6.91
N ILE A 83 -1.99 -5.19 5.92
CA ILE A 83 -2.54 -4.60 4.70
C ILE A 83 -2.26 -5.57 3.57
N ASP A 84 -3.31 -5.97 2.86
CA ASP A 84 -3.20 -6.80 1.67
C ASP A 84 -3.63 -5.98 0.45
N CYS A 85 -2.77 -5.88 -0.54
CA CYS A 85 -3.00 -5.17 -1.80
C CYS A 85 -2.90 -6.15 -2.96
N ASP A 86 -4.03 -6.54 -3.53
CA ASP A 86 -4.12 -7.43 -4.67
C ASP A 86 -4.46 -6.67 -5.95
N VAL A 87 -3.53 -6.66 -6.91
CA VAL A 87 -3.74 -6.04 -8.21
C VAL A 87 -4.60 -6.95 -9.08
N ILE A 88 -5.83 -6.51 -9.36
CA ILE A 88 -6.79 -7.21 -10.22
C ILE A 88 -6.50 -6.91 -11.69
N GLN A 89 -6.24 -5.65 -12.00
CA GLN A 89 -5.90 -5.14 -13.33
C GLN A 89 -4.82 -4.08 -13.22
N ALA A 90 -3.75 -4.20 -13.99
CA ALA A 90 -2.63 -3.27 -13.99
C ALA A 90 -2.57 -2.51 -15.31
N ASP A 91 -2.54 -1.17 -15.20
CA ASP A 91 -2.40 -0.23 -16.32
C ASP A 91 -1.48 0.94 -15.94
N GLY A 92 -0.44 0.78 -15.26
CA GLY A 92 0.37 1.85 -14.68
C GLY A 92 -0.06 2.21 -13.26
N GLY A 93 0.78 2.89 -12.51
CA GLY A 93 0.47 3.43 -11.18
C GLY A 93 0.07 2.41 -10.12
N THR A 94 0.41 1.12 -10.25
CA THR A 94 -0.02 0.09 -9.28
C THR A 94 0.54 0.34 -7.88
N ARG A 95 1.75 0.91 -7.76
CA ARG A 95 2.35 1.31 -6.47
C ARG A 95 1.54 2.40 -5.78
N THR A 96 1.23 3.46 -6.52
CA THR A 96 0.56 4.66 -6.03
C THR A 96 -0.90 4.37 -5.69
N ALA A 97 -1.60 3.61 -6.53
CA ALA A 97 -2.95 3.15 -6.26
C ALA A 97 -3.00 2.24 -5.02
N SER A 98 -1.99 1.38 -4.80
CA SER A 98 -1.89 0.55 -3.59
C SER A 98 -1.69 1.38 -2.34
N ILE A 99 -0.86 2.42 -2.36
CA ILE A 99 -0.65 3.31 -1.21
C ILE A 99 -1.95 4.01 -0.83
N THR A 100 -2.64 4.60 -1.81
CA THR A 100 -3.90 5.32 -1.58
C THR A 100 -5.00 4.36 -1.09
N GLY A 101 -5.16 3.20 -1.73
CA GLY A 101 -6.13 2.18 -1.33
C GLY A 101 -5.81 1.57 0.05
N ALA A 102 -4.55 1.32 0.35
CA ALA A 102 -4.08 0.86 1.65
C ALA A 102 -4.44 1.85 2.76
N PHE A 103 -4.24 3.15 2.53
CA PHE A 103 -4.59 4.17 3.50
C PHE A 103 -6.09 4.18 3.80
N VAL A 104 -6.94 4.09 2.78
CA VAL A 104 -8.40 4.02 2.95
C VAL A 104 -8.80 2.79 3.77
N ALA A 105 -8.25 1.62 3.46
CA ALA A 105 -8.52 0.38 4.19
C ALA A 105 -8.08 0.46 5.66
N VAL A 106 -6.89 1.02 5.92
CA VAL A 106 -6.37 1.22 7.29
C VAL A 106 -7.21 2.23 8.06
N LEU A 107 -7.62 3.33 7.42
CA LEU A 107 -8.49 4.33 8.04
C LEU A 107 -9.83 3.73 8.45
N ASP A 108 -10.44 2.90 7.61
CA ASP A 108 -11.69 2.22 7.92
C ASP A 108 -11.54 1.24 9.09
N ALA A 109 -10.46 0.43 9.10
CA ALA A 109 -10.14 -0.48 10.19
C ALA A 109 -9.91 0.26 11.52
N ILE A 110 -9.18 1.38 11.51
CA ILE A 110 -8.94 2.23 12.69
C ILE A 110 -10.23 2.88 13.17
N ASN A 111 -11.07 3.38 12.26
CA ASN A 111 -12.39 3.94 12.61
C ASN A 111 -13.26 2.92 13.33
N LYS A 112 -13.24 1.66 12.89
CA LYS A 112 -13.94 0.57 13.57
C LYS A 112 -13.41 0.36 14.98
N LEU A 113 -12.08 0.25 15.17
CA LEU A 113 -11.48 0.13 16.50
C LEU A 113 -11.86 1.28 17.42
N HIS A 114 -11.89 2.50 16.92
CA HIS A 114 -12.28 3.68 17.70
C HIS A 114 -13.77 3.67 18.04
N LYS A 115 -14.65 3.33 17.09
CA LYS A 115 -16.08 3.19 17.30
C LYS A 115 -16.42 2.12 18.34
N ASP A 116 -15.72 0.99 18.28
CA ASP A 116 -15.86 -0.14 19.20
C ASP A 116 -15.18 0.13 20.57
N LYS A 117 -14.60 1.34 20.76
CA LYS A 117 -13.89 1.78 21.98
C LYS A 117 -12.68 0.91 22.36
N VAL A 118 -12.11 0.20 21.39
CA VAL A 118 -10.89 -0.63 21.58
C VAL A 118 -9.66 0.28 21.70
N ILE A 119 -9.65 1.39 20.98
CA ILE A 119 -8.65 2.46 21.11
C ILE A 119 -9.31 3.75 21.61
N LYS A 120 -8.60 4.50 22.46
CA LYS A 120 -9.14 5.74 23.08
C LYS A 120 -9.00 6.97 22.20
N HIS A 121 -7.93 7.02 21.45
CA HIS A 121 -7.57 8.17 20.62
C HIS A 121 -7.36 7.75 19.18
N MET A 122 -7.76 8.60 18.24
CA MET A 122 -7.51 8.39 16.82
C MET A 122 -6.01 8.46 16.55
N PRO A 123 -5.39 7.38 16.03
CA PRO A 123 -3.94 7.34 15.78
C PRO A 123 -3.55 7.97 14.44
N VAL A 124 -4.48 8.39 13.60
CA VAL A 124 -4.19 8.99 12.29
C VAL A 124 -3.70 10.43 12.50
N ARG A 125 -2.48 10.72 12.04
CA ARG A 125 -1.84 12.04 12.11
C ARG A 125 -2.14 12.88 10.88
N ASN A 126 -2.00 12.29 9.69
CA ASN A 126 -2.21 12.93 8.40
C ASN A 126 -2.86 11.97 7.42
N PHE A 127 -3.33 12.50 6.29
CA PHE A 127 -3.74 11.69 5.14
C PHE A 127 -2.52 11.40 4.27
N VAL A 128 -2.57 10.29 3.54
CA VAL A 128 -1.58 9.99 2.51
C VAL A 128 -2.26 9.54 1.23
N SER A 129 -1.82 10.09 0.13
CA SER A 129 -2.19 9.66 -1.22
C SER A 129 -0.94 9.61 -2.10
N ALA A 130 -1.01 8.92 -3.21
CA ALA A 130 0.10 8.82 -4.14
C ALA A 130 -0.39 8.82 -5.58
N ILE A 131 0.42 9.36 -6.48
CA ILE A 131 0.16 9.40 -7.92
C ILE A 131 1.46 9.17 -8.69
N SER A 132 1.40 8.52 -9.86
CA SER A 132 2.51 8.45 -10.78
C SER A 132 2.59 9.74 -11.59
N VAL A 133 3.80 10.21 -11.82
CA VAL A 133 4.08 11.41 -12.63
C VAL A 133 5.27 11.14 -13.53
N GLY A 134 5.30 11.73 -14.69
CA GLY A 134 6.41 11.51 -15.61
C GLY A 134 6.52 12.54 -16.72
N ILE A 135 7.57 12.36 -17.53
CA ILE A 135 7.79 13.14 -18.76
C ILE A 135 7.73 12.16 -19.93
N VAL A 136 6.78 12.38 -20.83
CA VAL A 136 6.60 11.58 -22.04
C VAL A 136 6.60 12.53 -23.23
N ASP A 137 7.50 12.31 -24.18
CA ASP A 137 7.69 13.14 -25.38
C ASP A 137 7.83 14.66 -25.06
N GLY A 138 8.45 14.97 -23.91
CA GLY A 138 8.65 16.34 -23.42
C GLY A 138 7.47 16.95 -22.68
N GLU A 139 6.35 16.24 -22.55
CA GLU A 139 5.15 16.69 -21.83
C GLU A 139 5.12 16.12 -20.39
N TYR A 140 4.68 16.96 -19.44
CA TYR A 140 4.51 16.55 -18.02
C TYR A 140 3.14 15.91 -17.85
N LEU A 141 3.11 14.63 -17.48
CA LEU A 141 1.90 13.85 -17.31
C LEU A 141 1.70 13.41 -15.85
N LEU A 142 0.44 13.33 -15.44
CA LEU A 142 -0.01 12.79 -14.16
C LEU A 142 -0.84 11.52 -14.42
N ASP A 143 -0.71 10.54 -13.51
CA ASP A 143 -1.46 9.27 -13.58
C ASP A 143 -1.21 8.50 -14.88
N LEU A 144 0.09 8.25 -15.17
CA LEU A 144 0.51 7.59 -16.40
C LEU A 144 -0.15 6.21 -16.53
N CYS A 145 -0.68 5.93 -17.73
CA CYS A 145 -1.06 4.58 -18.12
C CYS A 145 0.20 3.74 -18.43
N TYR A 146 0.03 2.44 -18.66
CA TYR A 146 1.16 1.55 -18.92
C TYR A 146 1.97 1.93 -20.17
N GLU A 147 1.30 2.38 -21.21
CA GLU A 147 1.97 2.77 -22.46
C GLU A 147 2.82 4.03 -22.30
N GLU A 148 2.36 4.99 -21.52
CA GLU A 148 3.05 6.22 -21.16
C GLU A 148 4.24 5.93 -20.23
N ASP A 149 3.98 5.19 -19.13
CA ASP A 149 4.99 4.78 -18.15
C ASP A 149 6.17 4.03 -18.81
N SER A 150 5.86 3.12 -19.74
CA SER A 150 6.87 2.32 -20.45
C SER A 150 7.78 3.11 -21.40
N LYS A 151 7.36 4.30 -21.83
CA LYS A 151 8.09 5.19 -22.76
C LYS A 151 8.62 6.45 -22.09
N ALA A 152 8.27 6.66 -20.81
CA ALA A 152 8.62 7.86 -20.09
C ALA A 152 10.12 8.08 -20.00
N GLN A 153 10.59 9.29 -20.31
CA GLN A 153 11.97 9.72 -20.06
C GLN A 153 12.25 9.86 -18.56
N VAL A 154 11.22 10.20 -17.79
CA VAL A 154 11.23 10.25 -16.33
C VAL A 154 9.95 9.60 -15.82
N ASP A 155 10.09 8.63 -14.90
CA ASP A 155 9.00 8.02 -14.13
C ASP A 155 9.26 8.28 -12.64
N MET A 156 8.28 8.85 -11.95
CA MET A 156 8.38 9.16 -10.53
C MET A 156 7.04 8.87 -9.84
N ASN A 157 7.12 8.34 -8.62
CA ASN A 157 5.95 8.19 -7.76
C ASN A 157 5.96 9.30 -6.71
N TYR A 158 4.96 10.17 -6.77
CA TYR A 158 4.79 11.29 -5.85
C TYR A 158 3.83 10.92 -4.73
N LEU A 159 4.26 11.11 -3.48
CA LEU A 159 3.44 10.90 -2.28
C LEU A 159 3.12 12.26 -1.66
N CYS A 160 1.85 12.50 -1.36
CA CYS A 160 1.35 13.68 -0.66
C CYS A 160 0.90 13.26 0.76
N PHE A 161 1.30 14.07 1.77
CA PHE A 161 1.01 13.85 3.19
C PHE A 161 0.21 15.01 3.78
#